data_ce4693e2a443b09a2a8d54ba5c702431
#
_entry.id   ce4693e2a443b09a2a8d54ba5c702431
#
_cell.length_a   1.000
_cell.length_b   1.000
_cell.length_c   1.000
_cell.angle_alpha   90.00
_cell.angle_beta   90.00
_cell.angle_gamma   90.00
#
_symmetry.space_group_name_H-M   'P 1'
#
loop_
_entity.id
_entity.type
_entity.pdbx_description
1 polymer ?
#
loop_
_entity_poly.entity_id
_entity_poly.type
_entity_poly.pdbx_seq_one_letter_code
_entity_poly.pdbx_strand_id
1 'polypeptide(L)'
;SQFSLMKSQLSELNSLVEKAVNDAEYGSGEISSRLSLIAGYLTDAADAAGDVRVNVDTDAITPPSIDADGNITFDPNVNVSDVVTVTNFNMVIGAITAAGSQLSYITENVKTTSTALSSDLRSINSKFTELSNTMFSAIASVGGSSADLVTDASTVDINAVTLGKVSGSKNTAAVYGDVNTGGIAGSMAIEYTLDPEDDVTGDLSGSYRTQYQYKSIVQACVNTGDISGKRSYVGGIVGRMDLGYVTACEGYGSVASENGSYVGGIAGVTGATVCGNYAKCTLSGKKYVGGIVGSGVETKADGSGSSVTWNYSLVDITDCQQFAGAVSG
;
A
#
# COMPACT_ATOMS: atom_id res chain seq x y z
N SER A 1 5.48 20.97 12.12
CA SER A 1 5.05 19.58 12.36
C SER A 1 4.16 19.12 11.20
N GLN A 2 3.99 17.84 11.04
CA GLN A 2 3.10 17.24 10.01
C GLN A 2 1.65 17.77 10.15
N PHE A 3 1.17 17.93 11.37
CA PHE A 3 -0.17 18.47 11.67
C PHE A 3 -0.33 19.93 11.26
N SER A 4 0.72 20.76 11.38
CA SER A 4 0.69 22.15 10.89
C SER A 4 0.64 22.21 9.37
N LEU A 5 1.33 21.30 8.69
CA LEU A 5 1.27 21.16 7.24
C LEU A 5 -0.13 20.70 6.78
N MET A 6 -0.69 19.70 7.45
CA MET A 6 -2.04 19.20 7.17
C MET A 6 -3.10 20.31 7.32
N LYS A 7 -3.02 21.13 8.38
CA LYS A 7 -3.90 22.29 8.55
C LYS A 7 -3.80 23.30 7.40
N SER A 8 -2.58 23.57 6.93
CA SER A 8 -2.37 24.45 5.77
C SER A 8 -2.98 23.87 4.49
N GLN A 9 -2.78 22.58 4.26
CA GLN A 9 -3.34 21.87 3.10
C GLN A 9 -4.87 21.82 3.11
N LEU A 10 -5.48 21.63 4.28
CA LEU A 10 -6.94 21.69 4.47
C LEU A 10 -7.48 23.08 4.13
N SER A 11 -6.80 24.13 4.54
CA SER A 11 -7.17 25.52 4.20
C SER A 11 -7.07 25.81 2.71
N GLU A 12 -6.00 25.34 2.05
CA GLU A 12 -5.85 25.47 0.58
C GLU A 12 -6.94 24.72 -0.16
N LEU A 13 -7.23 23.47 0.28
CA LEU A 13 -8.25 22.63 -0.32
C LEU A 13 -9.63 23.26 -0.17
N ASN A 14 -9.95 23.84 0.99
CA ASN A 14 -11.21 24.55 1.20
C ASN A 14 -11.37 25.74 0.25
N SER A 15 -10.31 26.51 0.03
CA SER A 15 -10.33 27.63 -0.92
C SER A 15 -10.57 27.18 -2.37
N LEU A 16 -10.02 26.02 -2.77
CA LEU A 16 -10.28 25.44 -4.08
C LEU A 16 -11.73 24.98 -4.22
N VAL A 17 -12.28 24.37 -3.17
CA VAL A 17 -13.68 23.95 -3.15
C VAL A 17 -14.63 25.14 -3.23
N GLU A 18 -14.39 26.20 -2.46
CA GLU A 18 -15.18 27.44 -2.54
C GLU A 18 -15.17 28.06 -3.94
N LYS A 19 -14.02 28.03 -4.61
CA LYS A 19 -13.91 28.47 -6.00
C LYS A 19 -14.76 27.60 -6.93
N ALA A 20 -14.68 26.27 -6.78
CA ALA A 20 -15.46 25.33 -7.56
C ALA A 20 -16.97 25.46 -7.32
N VAL A 21 -17.40 25.79 -6.09
CA VAL A 21 -18.82 26.12 -5.78
C VAL A 21 -19.28 27.31 -6.61
N ASN A 22 -18.50 28.38 -6.65
CA ASN A 22 -18.85 29.58 -7.42
C ASN A 22 -18.91 29.30 -8.92
N ASP A 23 -17.99 28.48 -9.44
CA ASP A 23 -17.97 28.09 -10.85
C ASP A 23 -19.09 27.10 -11.21
N ALA A 24 -19.64 26.38 -10.24
CA ALA A 24 -20.75 25.43 -10.38
C ALA A 24 -22.14 26.09 -10.34
N GLU A 25 -22.29 27.27 -9.73
CA GLU A 25 -23.60 27.95 -9.57
C GLU A 25 -24.31 28.21 -10.89
N TYR A 26 -23.60 28.23 -12.01
CA TYR A 26 -24.15 28.40 -13.33
C TYR A 26 -24.55 27.13 -14.08
N GLY A 27 -24.35 25.94 -13.50
CA GLY A 27 -24.49 24.70 -14.25
C GLY A 27 -25.27 23.52 -13.65
N SER A 28 -25.25 23.30 -12.34
CA SER A 28 -25.97 22.18 -11.73
C SER A 28 -26.05 22.34 -10.21
N GLY A 29 -27.24 22.41 -9.66
CA GLY A 29 -27.49 22.51 -8.21
C GLY A 29 -26.99 21.31 -7.40
N GLU A 30 -26.82 20.14 -8.04
CA GLU A 30 -26.28 18.95 -7.38
C GLU A 30 -24.79 19.05 -7.13
N ILE A 31 -24.00 19.52 -8.12
CA ILE A 31 -22.55 19.73 -7.97
C ILE A 31 -22.28 20.76 -6.87
N SER A 32 -22.95 21.90 -6.93
CA SER A 32 -22.84 22.97 -5.92
C SER A 32 -23.16 22.47 -4.51
N SER A 33 -24.23 21.70 -4.37
CA SER A 33 -24.64 21.11 -3.08
C SER A 33 -23.57 20.17 -2.53
N ARG A 34 -23.00 19.30 -3.35
CA ARG A 34 -21.95 18.36 -2.93
C ARG A 34 -20.63 19.03 -2.62
N LEU A 35 -20.23 20.03 -3.42
CA LEU A 35 -19.04 20.85 -3.13
C LEU A 35 -19.21 21.60 -1.79
N SER A 36 -20.40 22.08 -1.48
CA SER A 36 -20.68 22.71 -0.20
C SER A 36 -20.57 21.72 0.98
N LEU A 37 -20.97 20.46 0.79
CA LEU A 37 -20.72 19.40 1.79
C LEU A 37 -19.23 19.13 1.97
N ILE A 38 -18.47 19.08 0.89
CA ILE A 38 -17.01 18.92 0.95
C ILE A 38 -16.40 20.08 1.77
N ALA A 39 -16.77 21.32 1.49
CA ALA A 39 -16.31 22.48 2.24
C ALA A 39 -16.61 22.37 3.74
N GLY A 40 -17.82 21.91 4.11
CA GLY A 40 -18.19 21.65 5.51
C GLY A 40 -17.27 20.61 6.17
N TYR A 41 -17.07 19.46 5.54
CA TYR A 41 -16.18 18.42 6.07
C TYR A 41 -14.72 18.86 6.18
N LEU A 42 -14.24 19.66 5.24
CA LEU A 42 -12.88 20.19 5.30
C LEU A 42 -12.70 21.20 6.44
N THR A 43 -13.75 21.99 6.74
CA THR A 43 -13.75 22.88 7.89
C THR A 43 -13.71 22.07 9.18
N ASP A 44 -14.55 21.04 9.32
CA ASP A 44 -14.55 20.13 10.47
C ASP A 44 -13.20 19.45 10.66
N ALA A 45 -12.57 19.01 9.55
CA ALA A 45 -11.24 18.43 9.58
C ALA A 45 -10.15 19.42 10.04
N ALA A 46 -10.23 20.68 9.58
CA ALA A 46 -9.28 21.73 9.96
C ALA A 46 -9.38 22.09 11.44
N ASP A 47 -10.60 22.16 11.97
CA ASP A 47 -10.85 22.42 13.38
C ASP A 47 -10.35 21.25 14.24
N ALA A 48 -10.71 20.03 13.87
CA ALA A 48 -10.23 18.83 14.56
C ALA A 48 -8.70 18.71 14.53
N ALA A 49 -8.04 19.07 13.40
CA ALA A 49 -6.59 19.07 13.28
C ALA A 49 -5.91 20.11 14.22
N GLY A 50 -6.62 21.21 14.53
CA GLY A 50 -6.18 22.18 15.53
C GLY A 50 -6.17 21.62 16.96
N ASP A 51 -7.01 20.63 17.22
CA ASP A 51 -7.18 20.02 18.55
C ASP A 51 -6.43 18.69 18.72
N VAL A 52 -5.69 18.23 17.70
CA VAL A 52 -4.86 17.03 17.82
C VAL A 52 -3.77 17.26 18.88
N ARG A 53 -3.67 16.34 19.81
CA ARG A 53 -2.64 16.32 20.86
C ARG A 53 -1.89 15.00 20.81
N VAL A 54 -0.58 15.10 20.90
CA VAL A 54 0.31 13.96 21.09
C VAL A 54 0.68 13.92 22.57
N ASN A 55 0.27 12.88 23.26
CA ASN A 55 0.59 12.67 24.67
C ASN A 55 1.66 11.59 24.77
N VAL A 56 2.70 11.84 25.56
CA VAL A 56 3.75 10.87 25.86
C VAL A 56 3.59 10.46 27.33
N ASP A 57 3.27 9.19 27.55
CA ASP A 57 3.22 8.63 28.90
C ASP A 57 4.62 8.19 29.31
N THR A 58 5.31 9.06 30.06
CA THR A 58 6.64 8.76 30.56
C THR A 58 6.66 7.72 31.68
N ASP A 59 5.52 7.46 32.33
CA ASP A 59 5.39 6.50 33.40
C ASP A 59 5.32 5.07 32.83
N ALA A 60 4.96 4.92 31.55
CA ALA A 60 5.03 3.67 30.81
C ALA A 60 6.47 3.26 30.41
N ILE A 61 7.45 4.15 30.58
CA ILE A 61 8.85 3.87 30.28
C ILE A 61 9.54 3.34 31.54
N THR A 62 9.88 2.05 31.53
CA THR A 62 10.67 1.46 32.61
C THR A 62 12.10 2.06 32.59
N PRO A 63 12.55 2.75 33.65
CA PRO A 63 13.92 3.25 33.67
C PRO A 63 14.93 2.11 33.56
N PRO A 64 16.08 2.35 32.92
CA PRO A 64 17.13 1.34 32.86
C PRO A 64 17.56 0.93 34.28
N SER A 65 17.69 -0.37 34.51
CA SER A 65 18.20 -0.91 35.77
C SER A 65 19.72 -1.10 35.71
N ILE A 66 20.39 -0.84 36.82
CA ILE A 66 21.82 -1.08 36.97
C ILE A 66 21.98 -2.27 37.94
N ASP A 67 22.64 -3.33 37.50
CA ASP A 67 22.91 -4.48 38.34
C ASP A 67 24.07 -4.21 39.33
N ALA A 68 24.34 -5.17 40.22
CA ALA A 68 25.40 -5.04 41.22
C ALA A 68 26.81 -4.96 40.64
N ASP A 69 26.97 -5.37 39.38
CA ASP A 69 28.24 -5.32 38.64
C ASP A 69 28.37 -4.04 37.76
N GLY A 70 27.39 -3.16 37.81
CA GLY A 70 27.40 -1.89 37.10
C GLY A 70 26.93 -1.95 35.65
N ASN A 71 26.35 -3.08 35.20
CA ASN A 71 25.80 -3.21 33.85
C ASN A 71 24.43 -2.54 33.79
N ILE A 72 24.20 -1.78 32.71
CA ILE A 72 22.92 -1.11 32.44
C ILE A 72 22.06 -2.04 31.57
N THR A 73 20.87 -2.38 32.06
CA THR A 73 19.89 -3.18 31.34
C THR A 73 18.69 -2.31 30.98
N PHE A 74 18.35 -2.27 29.71
CA PHE A 74 17.14 -1.62 29.19
C PHE A 74 16.04 -2.66 29.03
N ASP A 75 14.79 -2.27 29.27
CA ASP A 75 13.65 -3.12 28.94
C ASP A 75 13.48 -3.14 27.40
N PRO A 76 13.66 -4.28 26.74
CA PRO A 76 13.53 -4.39 25.30
C PRO A 76 12.06 -4.39 24.84
N ASN A 77 11.09 -4.43 25.77
CA ASN A 77 9.67 -4.59 25.47
C ASN A 77 8.87 -3.29 25.56
N VAL A 78 9.52 -2.12 25.62
CA VAL A 78 8.79 -0.85 25.58
C VAL A 78 8.16 -0.69 24.20
N ASN A 79 6.84 -0.85 24.13
CA ASN A 79 6.08 -0.65 22.91
C ASN A 79 5.75 0.85 22.80
N VAL A 80 6.17 1.49 21.71
CA VAL A 80 5.94 2.92 21.47
C VAL A 80 4.44 3.26 21.49
N SER A 81 3.55 2.35 21.09
CA SER A 81 2.10 2.53 21.15
C SER A 81 1.55 2.63 22.58
N ASP A 82 2.25 2.11 23.57
CA ASP A 82 1.86 2.20 24.98
C ASP A 82 2.33 3.52 25.63
N VAL A 83 3.34 4.15 25.02
CA VAL A 83 3.97 5.38 25.51
C VAL A 83 3.40 6.62 24.83
N VAL A 84 3.00 6.51 23.57
CA VAL A 84 2.55 7.65 22.75
C VAL A 84 1.09 7.48 22.34
N THR A 85 0.24 8.41 22.76
CA THR A 85 -1.16 8.45 22.32
C THR A 85 -1.47 9.74 21.57
N VAL A 86 -2.27 9.63 20.50
CA VAL A 86 -2.75 10.77 19.72
C VAL A 86 -4.26 10.87 19.88
N THR A 87 -4.72 12.00 20.40
CA THR A 87 -6.14 12.25 20.59
C THR A 87 -6.70 13.12 19.46
N ASN A 88 -7.97 12.97 19.16
CA ASN A 88 -8.75 13.73 18.17
C ASN A 88 -8.35 13.52 16.69
N PHE A 89 -7.36 12.68 16.40
CA PHE A 89 -6.93 12.45 15.02
C PHE A 89 -8.00 11.69 14.21
N ASN A 90 -8.76 10.80 14.85
CA ASN A 90 -9.84 10.07 14.18
C ASN A 90 -10.96 10.99 13.65
N MET A 91 -11.17 12.15 14.26
CA MET A 91 -12.12 13.14 13.74
C MET A 91 -11.61 13.77 12.44
N VAL A 92 -10.31 14.05 12.36
CA VAL A 92 -9.67 14.55 11.12
C VAL A 92 -9.82 13.54 10.00
N ILE A 93 -9.50 12.28 10.27
CA ILE A 93 -9.63 11.18 9.31
C ILE A 93 -11.09 11.05 8.84
N GLY A 94 -12.05 11.01 9.77
CA GLY A 94 -13.46 10.89 9.44
C GLY A 94 -13.99 11.99 8.53
N ALA A 95 -13.62 13.23 8.81
CA ALA A 95 -14.04 14.38 8.02
C ALA A 95 -13.39 14.39 6.63
N ILE A 96 -12.09 14.09 6.52
CA ILE A 96 -11.39 13.96 5.23
C ILE A 96 -12.02 12.87 4.38
N THR A 97 -12.34 11.72 4.99
CA THR A 97 -12.98 10.61 4.30
C THR A 97 -14.38 10.97 3.78
N ALA A 98 -15.17 11.67 4.60
CA ALA A 98 -16.50 12.14 4.18
C ALA A 98 -16.40 13.13 3.00
N ALA A 99 -15.41 14.03 3.02
CA ALA A 99 -15.15 14.94 1.91
C ALA A 99 -14.78 14.18 0.63
N GLY A 100 -13.91 13.20 0.72
CA GLY A 100 -13.49 12.37 -0.40
C GLY A 100 -14.65 11.59 -1.02
N SER A 101 -15.54 11.03 -0.22
CA SER A 101 -16.74 10.33 -0.72
C SER A 101 -17.64 11.23 -1.56
N GLN A 102 -17.77 12.51 -1.20
CA GLN A 102 -18.52 13.47 -2.02
C GLN A 102 -17.78 13.83 -3.31
N LEU A 103 -16.46 13.94 -3.27
CA LEU A 103 -15.64 14.22 -4.46
C LEU A 103 -15.72 13.07 -5.46
N SER A 104 -15.60 11.83 -4.99
CA SER A 104 -15.75 10.63 -5.82
C SER A 104 -17.11 10.56 -6.49
N TYR A 105 -18.18 10.85 -5.76
CA TYR A 105 -19.52 10.91 -6.35
C TYR A 105 -19.61 11.92 -7.49
N ILE A 106 -19.00 13.09 -7.33
CA ILE A 106 -18.99 14.12 -8.38
C ILE A 106 -18.25 13.61 -9.62
N THR A 107 -17.07 13.02 -9.44
CA THR A 107 -16.24 12.53 -10.56
C THR A 107 -16.90 11.39 -11.33
N GLU A 108 -17.55 10.47 -10.64
CA GLU A 108 -18.17 9.30 -11.26
C GLU A 108 -19.53 9.59 -11.92
N ASN A 109 -20.33 10.45 -11.30
CA ASN A 109 -21.75 10.58 -11.66
C ASN A 109 -22.09 11.89 -12.38
N VAL A 110 -21.21 12.88 -12.33
CA VAL A 110 -21.51 14.20 -12.87
C VAL A 110 -20.65 14.54 -14.08
N LYS A 111 -21.27 14.58 -15.25
CA LYS A 111 -20.63 15.07 -16.48
C LYS A 111 -20.80 16.57 -16.56
N THR A 112 -19.68 17.30 -16.51
CA THR A 112 -19.69 18.75 -16.70
C THR A 112 -19.08 19.12 -18.04
N THR A 113 -19.69 20.08 -18.73
CA THR A 113 -19.17 20.70 -19.94
C THR A 113 -18.33 21.94 -19.63
N SER A 114 -18.32 22.41 -18.40
CA SER A 114 -17.52 23.55 -17.97
C SER A 114 -16.05 23.15 -17.83
N THR A 115 -15.19 23.79 -18.61
CA THR A 115 -13.73 23.60 -18.55
C THR A 115 -13.14 24.16 -17.25
N ALA A 116 -13.69 25.25 -16.71
CA ALA A 116 -13.27 25.83 -15.45
C ALA A 116 -13.55 24.86 -14.30
N LEU A 117 -14.77 24.37 -14.17
CA LEU A 117 -15.16 23.40 -13.14
C LEU A 117 -14.37 22.10 -13.26
N SER A 118 -14.13 21.58 -14.48
CA SER A 118 -13.28 20.39 -14.67
C SER A 118 -11.84 20.64 -14.22
N SER A 119 -11.31 21.84 -14.41
CA SER A 119 -9.97 22.22 -13.93
C SER A 119 -9.94 22.30 -12.41
N ASP A 120 -10.96 22.87 -11.79
CA ASP A 120 -11.06 23.00 -10.34
C ASP A 120 -11.20 21.63 -9.67
N LEU A 121 -12.04 20.75 -10.21
CA LEU A 121 -12.16 19.36 -9.70
C LEU A 121 -10.84 18.59 -9.76
N ARG A 122 -10.05 18.74 -10.83
CA ARG A 122 -8.70 18.15 -10.90
C ARG A 122 -7.75 18.74 -9.86
N SER A 123 -7.82 20.05 -9.62
CA SER A 123 -7.00 20.71 -8.61
C SER A 123 -7.38 20.25 -7.21
N ILE A 124 -8.67 20.11 -6.92
CA ILE A 124 -9.21 19.58 -5.67
C ILE A 124 -8.70 18.14 -5.47
N ASN A 125 -8.82 17.29 -6.49
CA ASN A 125 -8.36 15.90 -6.40
C ASN A 125 -6.86 15.79 -6.13
N SER A 126 -6.04 16.60 -6.84
CA SER A 126 -4.59 16.64 -6.61
C SER A 126 -4.23 17.07 -5.17
N LYS A 127 -4.89 18.09 -4.66
CA LYS A 127 -4.66 18.57 -3.29
C LYS A 127 -5.19 17.61 -2.24
N PHE A 128 -6.27 16.89 -2.53
CA PHE A 128 -6.79 15.85 -1.66
C PHE A 128 -5.80 14.69 -1.51
N THR A 129 -5.18 14.26 -2.63
CA THR A 129 -4.11 13.25 -2.62
C THR A 129 -2.90 13.73 -1.80
N GLU A 130 -2.47 14.98 -1.97
CA GLU A 130 -1.36 15.57 -1.19
C GLU A 130 -1.67 15.60 0.31
N LEU A 131 -2.89 15.98 0.69
CA LEU A 131 -3.34 15.96 2.09
C LEU A 131 -3.35 14.55 2.67
N SER A 132 -3.86 13.59 1.92
CA SER A 132 -3.90 12.18 2.33
C SER A 132 -2.50 11.62 2.58
N ASN A 133 -1.54 11.93 1.71
CA ASN A 133 -0.14 11.55 1.90
C ASN A 133 0.47 12.18 3.16
N THR A 134 0.13 13.44 3.46
CA THR A 134 0.56 14.10 4.70
C THR A 134 -0.06 13.46 5.92
N MET A 135 -1.32 13.05 5.85
CA MET A 135 -2.04 12.35 6.92
C MET A 135 -1.35 11.01 7.23
N PHE A 136 -1.05 10.18 6.20
CA PHE A 136 -0.32 8.93 6.42
C PHE A 136 1.08 9.15 7.00
N SER A 137 1.79 10.18 6.52
CA SER A 137 3.09 10.53 7.07
C SER A 137 3.01 10.99 8.53
N ALA A 138 1.93 11.66 8.91
CA ALA A 138 1.68 12.06 10.29
C ALA A 138 1.40 10.84 11.18
N ILE A 139 0.57 9.90 10.73
CA ILE A 139 0.31 8.64 11.42
C ILE A 139 1.61 7.87 11.63
N ALA A 140 2.40 7.70 10.58
CA ALA A 140 3.68 7.02 10.65
C ALA A 140 4.68 7.69 11.61
N SER A 141 4.64 9.02 11.73
CA SER A 141 5.57 9.77 12.61
C SER A 141 5.22 9.67 14.11
N VAL A 142 4.00 9.28 14.45
CA VAL A 142 3.50 9.23 15.83
C VAL A 142 3.47 7.81 16.37
N GLY A 143 3.22 6.82 15.52
CA GLY A 143 3.06 5.42 15.92
C GLY A 143 4.24 4.52 15.57
N GLY A 144 5.35 5.05 15.11
CA GLY A 144 6.41 4.21 14.53
C GLY A 144 6.24 4.04 13.01
N SER A 145 6.68 2.94 12.45
CA SER A 145 6.55 2.66 11.01
C SER A 145 5.08 2.51 10.60
N SER A 146 4.69 3.01 9.43
CA SER A 146 3.39 2.68 8.84
C SER A 146 3.16 1.16 8.71
N ALA A 147 4.24 0.38 8.73
CA ALA A 147 4.19 -1.07 8.79
C ALA A 147 3.59 -1.59 10.13
N ASP A 148 3.71 -0.84 11.22
CA ASP A 148 3.17 -1.23 12.53
C ASP A 148 1.64 -1.10 12.60
N LEU A 149 1.04 -0.32 11.70
CA LEU A 149 -0.41 -0.16 11.59
C LEU A 149 -1.06 -1.28 10.76
N VAL A 150 -0.27 -2.06 10.06
CA VAL A 150 -0.74 -3.08 9.13
C VAL A 150 -0.24 -4.45 9.55
N THR A 151 -1.16 -5.34 9.87
CA THR A 151 -0.87 -6.75 10.10
C THR A 151 -1.18 -7.55 8.85
N ASP A 152 -0.19 -8.21 8.29
CA ASP A 152 -0.40 -9.17 7.20
C ASP A 152 -0.94 -10.49 7.77
N ALA A 153 -2.22 -10.72 7.56
CA ALA A 153 -2.91 -11.95 7.97
C ALA A 153 -3.11 -12.94 6.80
N SER A 154 -2.34 -12.81 5.73
CA SER A 154 -2.53 -13.58 4.49
C SER A 154 -2.27 -15.07 4.65
N THR A 155 -1.52 -15.49 5.66
CA THR A 155 -1.24 -16.90 5.96
C THR A 155 -2.29 -17.56 6.84
N VAL A 156 -3.25 -16.79 7.39
CA VAL A 156 -4.27 -17.26 8.32
C VAL A 156 -5.54 -17.65 7.58
N ASP A 157 -6.02 -18.87 7.79
CA ASP A 157 -7.28 -19.41 7.25
C ASP A 157 -7.44 -19.26 5.73
N ILE A 158 -6.38 -19.48 4.98
CA ILE A 158 -6.30 -19.29 3.54
C ILE A 158 -7.41 -19.98 2.74
N ASN A 159 -7.94 -21.09 3.24
CA ASN A 159 -8.99 -21.86 2.56
C ASN A 159 -10.40 -21.27 2.80
N ALA A 160 -10.60 -20.58 3.89
CA ALA A 160 -11.89 -19.96 4.22
C ALA A 160 -12.03 -18.52 3.67
N VAL A 161 -10.92 -17.89 3.29
CA VAL A 161 -10.89 -16.50 2.80
C VAL A 161 -11.30 -16.42 1.35
N THR A 162 -12.20 -15.49 1.04
CA THR A 162 -12.64 -15.18 -0.33
C THR A 162 -12.28 -13.76 -0.77
N LEU A 163 -12.14 -12.82 0.16
CA LEU A 163 -11.75 -11.44 -0.10
C LEU A 163 -10.23 -11.28 -0.09
N GLY A 164 -9.70 -10.43 -0.96
CA GLY A 164 -8.24 -10.23 -1.11
C GLY A 164 -7.53 -11.47 -1.67
N LYS A 165 -8.24 -12.34 -2.41
CA LYS A 165 -7.72 -13.61 -2.90
C LYS A 165 -7.95 -13.79 -4.39
N VAL A 166 -6.88 -14.11 -5.10
CA VAL A 166 -6.91 -14.63 -6.47
C VAL A 166 -6.59 -16.13 -6.42
N SER A 167 -7.48 -16.98 -6.86
CA SER A 167 -7.26 -18.41 -6.81
C SER A 167 -7.74 -19.15 -8.05
N GLY A 168 -7.08 -20.27 -8.38
CA GLY A 168 -7.44 -21.13 -9.50
C GLY A 168 -7.39 -20.46 -10.87
N SER A 169 -6.74 -19.32 -10.99
CA SER A 169 -6.70 -18.52 -12.22
C SER A 169 -5.54 -18.94 -13.12
N LYS A 170 -5.74 -18.81 -14.42
CA LYS A 170 -4.74 -19.20 -15.41
C LYS A 170 -4.50 -18.09 -16.43
N ASN A 171 -3.24 -17.74 -16.61
CA ASN A 171 -2.78 -16.93 -17.74
C ASN A 171 -2.09 -17.78 -18.78
N THR A 172 -2.45 -17.58 -20.05
CA THR A 172 -1.83 -18.25 -21.21
C THR A 172 -1.28 -17.26 -22.23
N ALA A 173 -1.49 -15.97 -22.02
CA ALA A 173 -1.06 -14.91 -22.92
C ALA A 173 0.23 -14.24 -22.41
N ALA A 174 0.97 -13.63 -23.31
CA ALA A 174 2.10 -12.81 -22.95
C ALA A 174 1.63 -11.56 -22.20
N VAL A 175 2.42 -11.15 -21.17
CA VAL A 175 2.19 -9.94 -20.41
C VAL A 175 3.40 -9.02 -20.57
N TYR A 176 3.15 -7.78 -20.97
CA TYR A 176 4.16 -6.75 -21.14
C TYR A 176 3.88 -5.60 -20.18
N GLY A 177 4.86 -5.21 -19.40
CA GLY A 177 4.74 -4.10 -18.46
C GLY A 177 6.00 -3.25 -18.39
N ASP A 178 5.92 -2.14 -17.66
CA ASP A 178 7.09 -1.29 -17.41
C ASP A 178 7.78 -1.68 -16.09
N VAL A 179 7.03 -1.67 -14.99
CA VAL A 179 7.46 -2.03 -13.63
C VAL A 179 6.41 -2.95 -13.01
N ASN A 180 6.81 -3.76 -12.03
CA ASN A 180 5.91 -4.66 -11.29
C ASN A 180 5.09 -5.55 -12.22
N THR A 181 5.75 -6.30 -13.08
CA THR A 181 5.09 -7.14 -14.09
C THR A 181 4.98 -8.57 -13.58
N GLY A 182 3.78 -9.12 -13.54
CA GLY A 182 3.53 -10.51 -13.14
C GLY A 182 2.49 -11.19 -14.04
N GLY A 183 2.56 -12.50 -14.14
CA GLY A 183 1.64 -13.28 -14.96
C GLY A 183 0.23 -13.35 -14.41
N ILE A 184 0.07 -13.17 -13.10
CA ILE A 184 -1.23 -13.18 -12.39
C ILE A 184 -1.47 -11.83 -11.70
N ALA A 185 -0.47 -11.27 -11.01
CA ALA A 185 -0.60 -10.00 -10.32
C ALA A 185 0.67 -9.15 -10.53
N GLY A 186 0.50 -7.89 -10.83
CA GLY A 186 1.63 -6.96 -10.94
C GLY A 186 2.24 -6.64 -9.58
N SER A 187 1.39 -6.34 -8.60
CA SER A 187 1.83 -6.02 -7.23
C SER A 187 0.88 -6.59 -6.18
N MET A 188 1.46 -7.02 -5.07
CA MET A 188 0.78 -7.34 -3.82
C MET A 188 1.38 -6.41 -2.76
N ALA A 189 0.83 -5.22 -2.65
CA ALA A 189 1.33 -4.15 -1.81
C ALA A 189 0.15 -3.38 -1.21
N ILE A 190 0.40 -2.68 -0.12
CA ILE A 190 -0.53 -1.68 0.37
C ILE A 190 -0.28 -0.41 -0.41
N GLU A 191 -1.33 0.15 -0.95
CA GLU A 191 -1.28 1.48 -1.48
C GLU A 191 -1.29 2.47 -0.32
N TYR A 192 -0.15 3.14 -0.12
CA TYR A 192 -0.01 4.16 0.93
C TYR A 192 -0.42 5.56 0.46
N THR A 193 -0.65 5.71 -0.84
CA THR A 193 -1.24 6.90 -1.42
C THR A 193 -2.72 6.63 -1.62
N LEU A 194 -3.57 7.29 -0.80
CA LEU A 194 -5.02 7.25 -1.04
C LEU A 194 -5.29 7.75 -2.45
N ASP A 195 -5.89 6.88 -3.25
CA ASP A 195 -6.60 7.29 -4.45
C ASP A 195 -8.03 7.67 -4.04
N PRO A 196 -8.39 8.97 -4.05
CA PRO A 196 -9.72 9.38 -3.64
C PRO A 196 -10.84 8.76 -4.50
N GLU A 197 -10.51 8.32 -5.71
CA GLU A 197 -11.49 7.68 -6.60
C GLU A 197 -11.81 6.25 -6.17
N ASP A 198 -10.82 5.51 -5.67
CA ASP A 198 -10.98 4.08 -5.32
C ASP A 198 -11.07 3.84 -3.80
N ASP A 199 -10.29 4.58 -2.99
CA ASP A 199 -10.12 4.25 -1.57
C ASP A 199 -11.16 4.90 -0.65
N VAL A 200 -11.82 5.96 -1.09
CA VAL A 200 -12.74 6.74 -0.27
C VAL A 200 -14.21 6.33 -0.44
N THR A 201 -14.51 5.49 -1.43
CA THR A 201 -15.88 5.00 -1.71
C THR A 201 -16.29 3.79 -0.88
N GLY A 202 -15.38 3.21 -0.09
CA GLY A 202 -15.68 2.09 0.79
C GLY A 202 -16.69 2.46 1.89
N ASP A 203 -17.52 1.51 2.32
CA ASP A 203 -18.46 1.67 3.42
C ASP A 203 -17.71 1.99 4.73
N LEU A 204 -17.68 3.26 5.09
CA LEU A 204 -16.99 3.80 6.27
C LEU A 204 -17.86 3.79 7.53
N SER A 205 -18.97 3.09 7.53
CA SER A 205 -19.84 2.93 8.70
C SER A 205 -19.21 2.09 9.83
N GLY A 206 -18.03 1.50 9.58
CA GLY A 206 -17.27 0.75 10.56
C GLY A 206 -16.35 1.63 11.42
N SER A 207 -16.33 1.39 12.73
CA SER A 207 -15.34 1.92 13.69
C SER A 207 -13.95 1.92 13.07
N TYR A 208 -13.30 3.08 12.99
CA TYR A 208 -11.89 3.17 12.62
C TYR A 208 -11.05 2.29 13.53
N ARG A 209 -10.51 1.23 12.97
CA ARG A 209 -9.51 0.42 13.64
C ARG A 209 -8.14 1.03 13.35
N THR A 210 -7.40 1.33 14.37
CA THR A 210 -6.00 1.76 14.25
C THR A 210 -5.06 0.63 13.78
N GLN A 211 -5.57 -0.59 13.63
CA GLN A 211 -4.87 -1.73 13.09
C GLN A 211 -5.69 -2.31 11.93
N TYR A 212 -5.11 -2.29 10.74
CA TYR A 212 -5.67 -2.93 9.56
C TYR A 212 -5.08 -4.32 9.41
N GLN A 213 -5.93 -5.33 9.34
CA GLN A 213 -5.54 -6.66 8.91
C GLN A 213 -5.76 -6.76 7.40
N TYR A 214 -4.67 -6.92 6.68
CA TYR A 214 -4.73 -7.16 5.24
C TYR A 214 -4.58 -8.63 4.93
N LYS A 215 -5.28 -9.07 3.90
CA LYS A 215 -5.09 -10.37 3.28
C LYS A 215 -4.92 -10.17 1.79
N SER A 216 -3.80 -10.60 1.26
CA SER A 216 -3.51 -10.63 -0.16
C SER A 216 -2.95 -12.00 -0.51
N ILE A 217 -3.76 -12.82 -1.21
CA ILE A 217 -3.46 -14.23 -1.43
C ILE A 217 -3.53 -14.54 -2.92
N VAL A 218 -2.47 -15.15 -3.45
CA VAL A 218 -2.47 -15.77 -4.77
C VAL A 218 -2.27 -17.27 -4.59
N GLN A 219 -3.30 -18.06 -4.91
CA GLN A 219 -3.32 -19.50 -4.63
C GLN A 219 -3.72 -20.33 -5.84
N ALA A 220 -3.01 -21.43 -6.09
CA ALA A 220 -3.32 -22.40 -7.14
C ALA A 220 -3.50 -21.77 -8.52
N CYS A 221 -2.70 -20.75 -8.83
CA CYS A 221 -2.71 -20.06 -10.11
C CYS A 221 -1.60 -20.57 -11.03
N VAL A 222 -1.86 -20.53 -12.33
CA VAL A 222 -0.92 -21.04 -13.34
C VAL A 222 -0.65 -19.96 -14.38
N ASN A 223 0.62 -19.67 -14.62
CA ASN A 223 1.04 -18.86 -15.74
C ASN A 223 1.82 -19.71 -16.74
N THR A 224 1.38 -19.72 -18.00
CA THR A 224 2.07 -20.36 -19.13
C THR A 224 2.48 -19.36 -20.21
N GLY A 225 2.12 -18.10 -20.05
CA GLY A 225 2.51 -17.01 -20.95
C GLY A 225 3.89 -16.44 -20.64
N ASP A 226 4.48 -15.80 -21.62
CA ASP A 226 5.74 -15.08 -21.46
C ASP A 226 5.53 -13.76 -20.75
N ILE A 227 6.39 -13.43 -19.80
CA ILE A 227 6.32 -12.21 -19.00
C ILE A 227 7.54 -11.35 -19.30
N SER A 228 7.29 -10.12 -19.73
CA SER A 228 8.35 -9.18 -20.08
C SER A 228 8.13 -7.81 -19.43
N GLY A 229 9.09 -7.38 -18.61
CA GLY A 229 9.15 -6.06 -18.02
C GLY A 229 10.25 -5.21 -18.65
N LYS A 230 10.00 -3.93 -18.86
CA LYS A 230 11.07 -3.01 -19.32
C LYS A 230 12.05 -2.71 -18.20
N ARG A 231 11.58 -2.65 -16.97
CA ARG A 231 12.35 -2.34 -15.77
C ARG A 231 12.20 -3.45 -14.72
N SER A 232 12.45 -3.13 -13.47
CA SER A 232 12.56 -4.09 -12.37
C SER A 232 11.25 -4.69 -11.91
N TYR A 233 11.34 -5.76 -11.13
CA TYR A 233 10.28 -6.49 -10.46
C TYR A 233 9.39 -7.27 -11.43
N VAL A 234 9.99 -8.30 -12.02
CA VAL A 234 9.30 -9.18 -12.98
C VAL A 234 9.20 -10.58 -12.40
N GLY A 235 8.00 -11.12 -12.31
CA GLY A 235 7.76 -12.46 -11.78
C GLY A 235 6.81 -13.27 -12.64
N GLY A 236 7.02 -14.57 -12.69
CA GLY A 236 6.15 -15.48 -13.44
C GLY A 236 4.71 -15.47 -12.92
N ILE A 237 4.52 -15.22 -11.64
CA ILE A 237 3.20 -15.11 -10.99
C ILE A 237 2.98 -13.69 -10.49
N VAL A 238 3.89 -13.13 -9.69
CA VAL A 238 3.75 -11.79 -9.08
C VAL A 238 5.00 -10.96 -9.33
N GLY A 239 4.84 -9.71 -9.78
CA GLY A 239 5.98 -8.81 -9.99
C GLY A 239 6.63 -8.38 -8.68
N ARG A 240 5.85 -7.81 -7.75
CA ARG A 240 6.31 -7.32 -6.45
C ARG A 240 5.37 -7.76 -5.33
N MET A 241 5.93 -8.18 -4.21
CA MET A 241 5.18 -8.54 -2.99
C MET A 241 5.76 -7.80 -1.79
N ASP A 242 5.06 -6.82 -1.28
CA ASP A 242 5.42 -6.17 -0.01
C ASP A 242 4.75 -6.86 1.18
N LEU A 243 3.63 -7.52 0.94
CA LEU A 243 2.88 -8.36 1.87
C LEU A 243 2.18 -9.49 1.11
N GLY A 244 1.60 -10.44 1.82
CA GLY A 244 0.74 -11.44 1.22
C GLY A 244 1.30 -12.86 1.25
N TYR A 245 0.59 -13.75 0.57
CA TYR A 245 0.92 -15.17 0.48
C TYR A 245 0.72 -15.70 -0.94
N VAL A 246 1.79 -16.22 -1.52
CA VAL A 246 1.74 -16.93 -2.82
C VAL A 246 1.99 -18.41 -2.58
N THR A 247 1.01 -19.25 -2.91
CA THR A 247 1.10 -20.69 -2.62
C THR A 247 0.46 -21.54 -3.72
N ALA A 248 1.01 -22.75 -3.90
CA ALA A 248 0.53 -23.75 -4.87
C ALA A 248 0.39 -23.19 -6.29
N CYS A 249 1.21 -22.21 -6.66
CA CYS A 249 1.21 -21.62 -7.99
C CYS A 249 2.29 -22.23 -8.88
N GLU A 250 2.07 -22.18 -10.19
CA GLU A 250 2.95 -22.74 -11.19
C GLU A 250 3.33 -21.67 -12.23
N GLY A 251 4.62 -21.41 -12.38
CA GLY A 251 5.20 -20.47 -13.36
C GLY A 251 5.92 -21.20 -14.49
N TYR A 252 5.49 -20.96 -15.71
CA TYR A 252 6.07 -21.50 -16.95
C TYR A 252 6.36 -20.36 -17.94
N GLY A 253 6.93 -20.69 -19.11
CA GLY A 253 7.25 -19.70 -20.16
C GLY A 253 8.58 -19.00 -19.92
N SER A 254 8.74 -17.81 -20.45
CA SER A 254 9.89 -16.95 -20.21
C SER A 254 9.52 -15.80 -19.27
N VAL A 255 10.43 -15.43 -18.38
CA VAL A 255 10.29 -14.26 -17.49
C VAL A 255 11.53 -13.40 -17.66
N ALA A 256 11.35 -12.25 -18.27
CA ALA A 256 12.44 -11.39 -18.70
C ALA A 256 12.28 -9.95 -18.25
N SER A 257 13.40 -9.33 -17.87
CA SER A 257 13.50 -7.89 -17.75
C SER A 257 14.52 -7.34 -18.71
N GLU A 258 14.11 -6.42 -19.59
CA GLU A 258 14.99 -5.85 -20.62
C GLU A 258 16.14 -5.04 -20.00
N ASN A 259 15.82 -4.19 -19.04
CA ASN A 259 16.78 -3.24 -18.46
C ASN A 259 16.84 -3.25 -16.93
N GLY A 260 16.04 -4.08 -16.28
CA GLY A 260 15.86 -4.08 -14.83
C GLY A 260 16.49 -5.26 -14.11
N SER A 261 16.19 -5.30 -12.85
CA SER A 261 16.64 -6.29 -11.88
C SER A 261 15.45 -6.92 -11.17
N TYR A 262 15.69 -7.93 -10.35
CA TYR A 262 14.67 -8.64 -9.57
C TYR A 262 13.70 -9.41 -10.47
N VAL A 263 14.22 -10.48 -11.05
CA VAL A 263 13.47 -11.40 -11.91
C VAL A 263 13.34 -12.74 -11.21
N GLY A 264 12.13 -13.24 -11.08
CA GLY A 264 11.86 -14.53 -10.42
C GLY A 264 10.85 -15.38 -11.15
N GLY A 265 11.01 -16.69 -11.10
CA GLY A 265 10.08 -17.63 -11.72
C GLY A 265 8.68 -17.59 -11.10
N ILE A 266 8.58 -17.17 -9.84
CA ILE A 266 7.31 -16.95 -9.12
C ILE A 266 7.16 -15.46 -8.79
N ALA A 267 8.08 -14.84 -8.06
CA ALA A 267 7.99 -13.44 -7.68
C ALA A 267 9.27 -12.68 -8.01
N GLY A 268 9.16 -11.46 -8.55
CA GLY A 268 10.34 -10.62 -8.82
C GLY A 268 11.04 -10.20 -7.53
N VAL A 269 10.31 -9.66 -6.59
CA VAL A 269 10.79 -9.35 -5.25
C VAL A 269 9.71 -9.70 -4.23
N THR A 270 10.12 -10.17 -3.04
CA THR A 270 9.18 -10.48 -1.96
C THR A 270 9.65 -9.96 -0.61
N GLY A 271 8.74 -9.30 0.13
CA GLY A 271 8.82 -9.02 1.56
C GLY A 271 7.86 -9.90 2.38
N ALA A 272 7.31 -10.96 1.76
CA ALA A 272 6.20 -11.76 2.27
C ALA A 272 6.46 -13.27 2.09
N THR A 273 5.42 -14.10 2.17
CA THR A 273 5.55 -15.56 2.13
C THR A 273 5.31 -16.13 0.73
N VAL A 274 6.30 -16.86 0.21
CA VAL A 274 6.24 -17.63 -1.03
C VAL A 274 6.50 -19.10 -0.70
N CYS A 275 5.45 -19.95 -0.74
CA CYS A 275 5.53 -21.31 -0.21
C CYS A 275 4.82 -22.32 -1.11
N GLY A 276 5.46 -23.45 -1.38
CA GLY A 276 4.84 -24.58 -2.07
C GLY A 276 4.55 -24.32 -3.55
N ASN A 277 5.35 -23.51 -4.23
CA ASN A 277 5.17 -23.18 -5.64
C ASN A 277 6.14 -23.96 -6.54
N TYR A 278 5.84 -24.01 -7.83
CA TYR A 278 6.65 -24.65 -8.84
C TYR A 278 6.99 -23.68 -9.98
N ALA A 279 8.28 -23.53 -10.28
CA ALA A 279 8.74 -22.75 -11.41
C ALA A 279 9.51 -23.62 -12.41
N LYS A 280 9.09 -23.61 -13.67
CA LYS A 280 9.78 -24.25 -14.80
C LYS A 280 9.79 -23.27 -15.97
N CYS A 281 10.76 -22.39 -16.01
CA CYS A 281 10.80 -21.25 -16.92
C CYS A 281 12.23 -20.85 -17.27
N THR A 282 12.34 -20.03 -18.31
CA THR A 282 13.60 -19.36 -18.68
C THR A 282 13.60 -17.95 -18.10
N LEU A 283 14.71 -17.56 -17.47
CA LEU A 283 14.85 -16.28 -16.78
C LEU A 283 15.96 -15.43 -17.38
N SER A 284 15.72 -14.13 -17.51
CA SER A 284 16.75 -13.17 -17.89
C SER A 284 16.53 -11.80 -17.23
N GLY A 285 17.64 -11.16 -16.80
CA GLY A 285 17.63 -9.84 -16.19
C GLY A 285 19.02 -9.40 -15.77
N LYS A 286 19.19 -8.14 -15.39
CA LYS A 286 20.52 -7.61 -15.06
C LYS A 286 21.09 -8.14 -13.75
N LYS A 287 20.28 -8.12 -12.68
CA LYS A 287 20.72 -8.52 -11.33
C LYS A 287 19.58 -9.17 -10.58
N TYR A 288 19.92 -9.98 -9.59
CA TYR A 288 18.96 -10.65 -8.73
C TYR A 288 17.96 -11.49 -9.53
N VAL A 289 18.48 -12.50 -10.20
CA VAL A 289 17.69 -13.45 -11.01
C VAL A 289 17.63 -14.77 -10.26
N GLY A 290 16.45 -15.13 -9.80
CA GLY A 290 16.26 -16.34 -9.01
C GLY A 290 15.14 -17.24 -9.51
N GLY A 291 15.34 -18.54 -9.41
CA GLY A 291 14.40 -19.53 -9.92
C GLY A 291 13.01 -19.44 -9.30
N ILE A 292 12.90 -18.99 -8.08
CA ILE A 292 11.62 -18.74 -7.39
C ILE A 292 11.44 -17.24 -7.18
N VAL A 293 12.38 -16.57 -6.51
CA VAL A 293 12.29 -15.14 -6.24
C VAL A 293 13.57 -14.44 -6.71
N GLY A 294 13.43 -13.29 -7.34
CA GLY A 294 14.59 -12.47 -7.70
C GLY A 294 15.34 -12.00 -6.47
N SER A 295 14.64 -11.54 -5.44
CA SER A 295 15.23 -11.22 -4.14
C SER A 295 14.18 -11.26 -3.03
N GLY A 296 14.62 -11.59 -1.81
CA GLY A 296 13.88 -11.33 -0.58
C GLY A 296 14.23 -9.96 0.00
N VAL A 297 13.29 -9.32 0.66
CA VAL A 297 13.54 -8.11 1.45
C VAL A 297 14.00 -8.51 2.85
N GLU A 298 14.89 -7.73 3.44
CA GLU A 298 15.38 -7.94 4.80
C GLU A 298 14.23 -8.00 5.82
N THR A 299 14.48 -8.73 6.90
CA THR A 299 13.56 -8.81 8.04
C THR A 299 13.33 -7.42 8.61
N LYS A 300 12.07 -7.05 8.78
CA LYS A 300 11.67 -5.80 9.43
C LYS A 300 11.91 -5.87 10.94
N ALA A 301 11.87 -4.73 11.61
CA ALA A 301 12.09 -4.64 13.06
C ALA A 301 11.09 -5.48 13.88
N ASP A 302 9.89 -5.72 13.35
CA ASP A 302 8.86 -6.58 13.93
C ASP A 302 9.08 -8.09 13.74
N GLY A 303 10.21 -8.49 13.14
CA GLY A 303 10.52 -9.88 12.81
C GLY A 303 9.82 -10.39 11.55
N SER A 304 8.98 -9.58 10.89
CA SER A 304 8.40 -9.92 9.59
C SER A 304 9.44 -9.74 8.48
N GLY A 305 9.28 -10.49 7.41
CA GLY A 305 10.19 -10.42 6.27
C GLY A 305 9.87 -11.49 5.24
N SER A 306 10.74 -11.67 4.28
CA SER A 306 10.53 -12.67 3.24
C SER A 306 10.70 -14.08 3.80
N SER A 307 9.74 -14.95 3.49
CA SER A 307 9.80 -16.40 3.75
C SER A 307 9.61 -17.16 2.44
N VAL A 308 10.65 -17.87 2.00
CA VAL A 308 10.64 -18.63 0.74
C VAL A 308 10.89 -20.09 1.05
N THR A 309 9.84 -20.90 1.11
CA THR A 309 9.91 -22.27 1.63
C THR A 309 9.16 -23.27 0.75
N TRP A 310 9.65 -24.51 0.70
CA TRP A 310 8.97 -25.64 0.04
C TRP A 310 8.68 -25.44 -1.45
N ASN A 311 9.43 -24.56 -2.14
CA ASN A 311 9.27 -24.30 -3.56
C ASN A 311 10.17 -25.23 -4.39
N TYR A 312 9.75 -25.51 -5.61
CA TYR A 312 10.52 -26.29 -6.57
C TYR A 312 10.90 -25.42 -7.77
N SER A 313 12.16 -25.43 -8.11
CA SER A 313 12.71 -24.66 -9.22
C SER A 313 13.40 -25.59 -10.23
N LEU A 314 12.95 -25.49 -11.47
CA LEU A 314 13.57 -26.11 -12.64
C LEU A 314 13.69 -25.04 -13.73
N VAL A 315 14.67 -24.15 -13.60
CA VAL A 315 14.79 -22.96 -14.43
C VAL A 315 16.11 -22.95 -15.20
N ASP A 316 16.09 -22.25 -16.33
CA ASP A 316 17.28 -21.90 -17.09
C ASP A 316 17.49 -20.38 -17.02
N ILE A 317 18.61 -19.94 -16.44
CA ILE A 317 18.96 -18.52 -16.34
C ILE A 317 19.90 -18.20 -17.50
N THR A 318 19.37 -17.53 -18.52
CA THR A 318 20.09 -17.29 -19.80
C THR A 318 20.90 -16.01 -19.80
N ASP A 319 20.51 -15.00 -19.01
CA ASP A 319 21.24 -13.74 -18.85
C ASP A 319 21.09 -13.21 -17.42
N CYS A 320 22.23 -13.00 -16.76
CA CYS A 320 22.32 -12.35 -15.46
C CYS A 320 23.75 -11.84 -15.23
N GLN A 321 23.88 -10.55 -14.97
CA GLN A 321 25.20 -9.95 -14.72
C GLN A 321 25.68 -10.14 -13.28
N GLN A 322 24.76 -10.15 -12.31
CA GLN A 322 25.08 -10.27 -10.88
C GLN A 322 23.93 -10.95 -10.13
N PHE A 323 24.28 -11.82 -9.20
CA PHE A 323 23.36 -12.49 -8.28
C PHE A 323 22.33 -13.38 -8.99
N ALA A 324 22.78 -14.53 -9.45
CA ALA A 324 21.94 -15.58 -10.00
C ALA A 324 21.86 -16.77 -9.04
N GLY A 325 20.67 -17.29 -8.81
CA GLY A 325 20.45 -18.44 -7.95
C GLY A 325 19.29 -19.31 -8.36
N ALA A 326 19.38 -20.62 -8.10
CA ALA A 326 18.31 -21.56 -8.44
C ALA A 326 16.99 -21.29 -7.66
N VAL A 327 17.06 -20.64 -6.52
CA VAL A 327 15.88 -20.27 -5.70
C VAL A 327 15.78 -18.76 -5.56
N SER A 328 16.81 -18.09 -5.07
CA SER A 328 16.88 -16.63 -4.94
C SER A 328 18.14 -16.11 -5.63
N GLY A 329 18.02 -14.97 -6.26
CA GLY A 329 19.12 -14.26 -6.90
C GLY A 329 19.94 -13.38 -5.96
#